data_233a25285bc30124a27c9a8038ac67ef
#
_entry.id   233a25285bc30124a27c9a8038ac67ef
#
_cell.length_a   1.000
_cell.length_b   1.000
_cell.length_c   1.000
_cell.angle_alpha   90.00
_cell.angle_beta   90.00
_cell.angle_gamma   90.00
#
_symmetry.space_group_name_H-M   'P 1'
#
loop_
_entity.id
_entity.type
_entity.pdbx_description
1 polymer ?
#
loop_
_entity_poly.entity_id
_entity_poly.type
_entity_poly.pdbx_seq_one_letter_code
_entity_poly.pdbx_strand_id
1 'polypeptide(L)'
;MSLFTIDTSPLLQLPVGSISEFHFEQEIPTDTWDDLICEEPLSMDIKLVRQDYGINCIIWSLSTAITIPSESIEHKSLELENISREFHLKKAPTDTDDIEYIDTHDATVDLTNIVEQELLIAGL
;
A
#
# COMPACT_ATOMS: atom_id res chain seq x y z
N MET A 1 4.35 -1.55 13.28
CA MET A 1 4.96 -2.69 12.56
C MET A 1 4.61 -2.60 11.08
N SER A 2 5.61 -2.71 10.22
CA SER A 2 5.40 -2.67 8.78
C SER A 2 5.10 -4.08 8.26
N LEU A 3 3.93 -4.27 7.67
CA LEU A 3 3.48 -5.56 7.16
C LEU A 3 3.66 -5.68 5.64
N PHE A 4 3.62 -4.56 4.94
CA PHE A 4 3.63 -4.54 3.49
C PHE A 4 4.80 -3.71 2.98
N THR A 5 6.01 -4.19 3.28
CA THR A 5 7.26 -3.55 2.85
C THR A 5 7.85 -4.32 1.66
N ILE A 6 8.17 -3.60 0.60
CA ILE A 6 8.70 -4.19 -0.62
C ILE A 6 10.08 -3.60 -0.91
N ASP A 7 11.07 -4.46 -1.16
CA ASP A 7 12.39 -4.04 -1.62
C ASP A 7 12.30 -3.70 -3.11
N THR A 8 12.55 -2.45 -3.46
CA THR A 8 12.45 -1.97 -4.82
C THR A 8 13.79 -1.92 -5.55
N SER A 9 14.89 -2.29 -4.88
CA SER A 9 16.22 -2.24 -5.47
C SER A 9 16.33 -2.93 -6.82
N PRO A 10 15.80 -4.17 -6.99
CA PRO A 10 15.88 -4.83 -8.29
C PRO A 10 15.17 -4.05 -9.39
N LEU A 11 13.99 -3.50 -9.10
CA LEU A 11 13.21 -2.76 -10.09
C LEU A 11 13.86 -1.43 -10.44
N LEU A 12 14.45 -0.74 -9.46
CA LEU A 12 15.12 0.55 -9.69
C LEU A 12 16.34 0.42 -10.60
N GLN A 13 16.92 -0.77 -10.73
CA GLN A 13 18.04 -1.03 -11.62
C GLN A 13 17.63 -1.34 -13.06
N LEU A 14 16.32 -1.47 -13.30
CA LEU A 14 15.78 -1.79 -14.61
C LEU A 14 15.36 -0.50 -15.35
N PRO A 15 15.22 -0.58 -16.68
CA PRO A 15 14.77 0.60 -17.45
C PRO A 15 13.37 1.06 -17.08
N VAL A 16 13.09 2.34 -17.33
CA VAL A 16 11.74 2.90 -17.21
C VAL A 16 10.75 2.06 -18.03
N GLY A 17 9.60 1.76 -17.41
CA GLY A 17 8.58 0.90 -17.99
C GLY A 17 8.65 -0.55 -17.52
N SER A 18 9.71 -0.94 -16.82
CA SER A 18 9.81 -2.29 -16.25
C SER A 18 8.77 -2.47 -15.15
N ILE A 19 8.26 -3.71 -15.00
CA ILE A 19 7.16 -4.02 -14.11
C ILE A 19 7.56 -5.19 -13.21
N SER A 20 7.17 -5.10 -11.92
CA SER A 20 7.24 -6.21 -10.97
C SER A 20 5.88 -6.41 -10.33
N GLU A 21 5.49 -7.65 -10.12
CA GLU A 21 4.20 -7.99 -9.53
C GLU A 21 4.40 -8.74 -8.22
N PHE A 22 3.53 -8.45 -7.24
CA PHE A 22 3.58 -9.06 -5.90
C PHE A 22 2.19 -9.44 -5.45
N HIS A 23 2.11 -10.50 -4.66
CA HIS A 23 0.88 -10.93 -4.02
C HIS A 23 1.13 -11.08 -2.52
N PHE A 24 0.26 -10.48 -1.72
CA PHE A 24 0.24 -10.65 -0.26
C PHE A 24 -1.05 -11.33 0.14
N GLU A 25 -0.95 -12.32 1.02
CA GLU A 25 -2.11 -12.94 1.65
C GLU A 25 -1.69 -13.27 3.08
N GLN A 26 -2.20 -12.51 4.04
CA GLN A 26 -1.79 -12.70 5.43
C GLN A 26 -2.82 -12.18 6.41
N GLU A 27 -2.81 -12.78 7.59
CA GLU A 27 -3.60 -12.30 8.72
C GLU A 27 -2.96 -11.03 9.26
N ILE A 28 -3.80 -10.07 9.63
CA ILE A 28 -3.36 -8.79 10.18
C ILE A 28 -3.59 -8.82 11.69
N PRO A 29 -2.54 -8.69 12.52
CA PRO A 29 -2.72 -8.64 13.97
C PRO A 29 -3.65 -7.50 14.38
N THR A 30 -4.48 -7.74 15.38
CA THR A 30 -5.51 -6.79 15.80
C THR A 30 -4.95 -5.49 16.35
N ASP A 31 -3.69 -5.47 16.75
CA ASP A 31 -3.00 -4.28 17.24
C ASP A 31 -2.18 -3.55 16.19
N THR A 32 -2.29 -3.93 14.93
CA THR A 32 -1.54 -3.28 13.83
C THR A 32 -1.97 -1.84 13.63
N TRP A 33 -3.28 -1.60 13.63
CA TRP A 33 -3.87 -0.27 13.45
C TRP A 33 -4.79 0.05 14.61
N ASP A 34 -4.85 1.33 14.98
CA ASP A 34 -5.67 1.79 16.11
C ASP A 34 -7.15 1.90 15.76
N ASP A 35 -7.46 2.24 14.52
CA ASP A 35 -8.80 2.63 14.13
C ASP A 35 -9.61 1.53 13.46
N LEU A 36 -8.96 0.45 13.02
CA LEU A 36 -9.66 -0.65 12.37
C LEU A 36 -9.01 -1.99 12.68
N ILE A 37 -9.81 -3.05 12.55
CA ILE A 37 -9.39 -4.43 12.74
C ILE A 37 -9.75 -5.21 11.49
N CYS A 38 -8.80 -5.99 10.95
CA CYS A 38 -9.07 -6.92 9.86
C CYS A 38 -9.55 -8.25 10.46
N GLU A 39 -10.78 -8.63 10.13
CA GLU A 39 -11.42 -9.84 10.67
C GLU A 39 -11.09 -11.10 9.86
N GLU A 40 -10.61 -10.92 8.64
CA GLU A 40 -10.23 -12.01 7.74
C GLU A 40 -8.84 -11.73 7.17
N PRO A 41 -8.12 -12.76 6.69
CA PRO A 41 -6.84 -12.53 6.03
C PRO A 41 -6.99 -11.52 4.90
N LEU A 42 -6.03 -10.59 4.81
CA LEU A 42 -6.00 -9.59 3.75
C LEU A 42 -5.30 -10.17 2.55
N SER A 43 -5.95 -10.08 1.38
CA SER A 43 -5.38 -10.50 0.10
C SER A 43 -5.18 -9.27 -0.77
N MET A 44 -3.99 -9.12 -1.32
CA MET A 44 -3.63 -7.92 -2.07
C MET A 44 -2.70 -8.28 -3.23
N ASP A 45 -3.04 -7.79 -4.41
CA ASP A 45 -2.21 -7.92 -5.61
C ASP A 45 -1.68 -6.55 -6.01
N ILE A 46 -0.37 -6.46 -6.23
CA ILE A 46 0.33 -5.21 -6.43
C ILE A 46 1.16 -5.28 -7.71
N LYS A 47 1.14 -4.21 -8.48
CA LYS A 47 2.02 -4.00 -9.61
C LYS A 47 2.87 -2.76 -9.36
N LEU A 48 4.19 -2.90 -9.44
CA LEU A 48 5.11 -1.78 -9.39
C LEU A 48 5.65 -1.51 -10.80
N VAL A 49 5.57 -0.25 -11.23
CA VAL A 49 6.04 0.16 -12.56
C VAL A 49 7.17 1.16 -12.39
N ARG A 50 8.32 0.87 -13.00
CA ARG A 50 9.48 1.76 -12.97
C ARG A 50 9.19 3.00 -13.82
N GLN A 51 9.30 4.17 -13.19
CA GLN A 51 9.13 5.46 -13.84
C GLN A 51 10.41 6.29 -13.70
N ASP A 52 10.50 7.39 -14.43
CA ASP A 52 11.67 8.27 -14.35
C ASP A 52 11.81 8.94 -12.97
N TYR A 53 10.69 9.25 -12.31
CA TYR A 53 10.67 9.83 -10.96
C TYR A 53 10.89 8.81 -9.85
N GLY A 54 10.73 7.53 -10.12
CA GLY A 54 10.79 6.46 -9.14
C GLY A 54 9.93 5.27 -9.52
N ILE A 55 8.86 5.04 -8.77
CA ILE A 55 7.98 3.88 -8.96
C ILE A 55 6.53 4.31 -8.82
N ASN A 56 5.68 3.85 -9.74
CA ASN A 56 4.24 3.91 -9.59
C ASN A 56 3.75 2.58 -9.03
N CYS A 57 3.11 2.63 -7.87
CA CYS A 57 2.54 1.45 -7.21
C CYS A 57 1.05 1.39 -7.48
N ILE A 58 0.60 0.28 -8.03
CA ILE A 58 -0.81 0.03 -8.31
C ILE A 58 -1.24 -1.18 -7.50
N ILE A 59 -2.10 -0.95 -6.50
CA ILE A 59 -2.79 -2.04 -5.80
C ILE A 59 -4.05 -2.31 -6.62
N TRP A 60 -3.97 -3.31 -7.48
CA TRP A 60 -5.07 -3.53 -8.42
C TRP A 60 -6.16 -4.43 -7.86
N SER A 61 -5.90 -5.11 -6.76
CA SER A 61 -6.90 -5.90 -6.04
C SER A 61 -6.55 -5.93 -4.55
N LEU A 62 -7.53 -5.65 -3.68
CA LEU A 62 -7.38 -5.69 -2.23
C LEU A 62 -8.70 -6.18 -1.65
N SER A 63 -8.68 -7.27 -0.89
CA SER A 63 -9.89 -7.81 -0.27
C SER A 63 -9.62 -8.23 1.18
N THR A 64 -10.58 -7.94 2.05
CA THR A 64 -10.60 -8.35 3.46
C THR A 64 -11.98 -8.04 4.04
N ALA A 65 -12.19 -8.36 5.31
CA ALA A 65 -13.34 -7.88 6.07
C ALA A 65 -12.83 -7.10 7.27
N ILE A 66 -13.46 -5.96 7.56
CA ILE A 66 -12.99 -5.06 8.61
C ILE A 66 -14.07 -4.75 9.64
N THR A 67 -13.61 -4.39 10.84
CA THR A 67 -14.42 -3.81 11.90
C THR A 67 -13.83 -2.44 12.23
N ILE A 68 -14.67 -1.42 12.29
CA ILE A 68 -14.31 -0.07 12.73
C ILE A 68 -15.10 0.22 14.00
N PRO A 69 -14.52 -0.01 15.20
CA PRO A 69 -15.26 0.08 16.45
C PRO A 69 -15.87 1.46 16.71
N SER A 70 -15.13 2.52 16.39
CA SER A 70 -15.60 3.89 16.62
C SER A 70 -16.84 4.27 15.81
N GLU A 71 -17.07 3.57 14.70
CA GLU A 71 -18.20 3.83 13.79
C GLU A 71 -19.29 2.75 13.89
N SER A 72 -19.15 1.80 14.81
CA SER A 72 -20.06 0.66 14.97
C SER A 72 -20.21 -0.18 13.70
N ILE A 73 -19.16 -0.24 12.89
CA ILE A 73 -19.10 -1.06 11.69
C ILE A 73 -18.44 -2.38 12.05
N GLU A 74 -19.14 -3.49 11.84
CA GLU A 74 -18.65 -4.83 12.19
C GLU A 74 -18.64 -5.74 10.97
N HIS A 75 -17.53 -6.44 10.80
CA HIS A 75 -17.33 -7.49 9.80
C HIS A 75 -17.81 -7.09 8.40
N LYS A 76 -17.39 -5.93 7.94
CA LYS A 76 -17.75 -5.43 6.62
C LYS A 76 -16.76 -5.93 5.59
N SER A 77 -17.25 -6.71 4.62
CA SER A 77 -16.42 -7.21 3.52
C SER A 77 -16.14 -6.09 2.54
N LEU A 78 -14.87 -5.95 2.16
CA LEU A 78 -14.42 -4.92 1.22
C LEU A 78 -13.63 -5.55 0.08
N GLU A 79 -13.89 -5.07 -1.12
CA GLU A 79 -13.10 -5.37 -2.30
C GLU A 79 -12.76 -4.05 -2.98
N LEU A 80 -11.48 -3.72 -3.02
CA LEU A 80 -10.99 -2.47 -3.59
C LEU A 80 -10.15 -2.77 -4.83
N GLU A 81 -10.16 -1.83 -5.77
CA GLU A 81 -9.43 -1.99 -7.03
C GLU A 81 -8.76 -0.68 -7.42
N ASN A 82 -7.64 -0.80 -8.15
CA ASN A 82 -7.00 0.32 -8.84
C ASN A 82 -6.59 1.48 -7.92
N ILE A 83 -6.00 1.17 -6.78
CA ILE A 83 -5.41 2.17 -5.90
C ILE A 83 -4.00 2.46 -6.40
N SER A 84 -3.74 3.70 -6.79
CA SER A 84 -2.46 4.09 -7.36
C SER A 84 -1.76 5.12 -6.47
N ARG A 85 -0.46 4.94 -6.26
CA ARG A 85 0.39 5.88 -5.52
C ARG A 85 1.73 6.00 -6.21
N GLU A 86 2.25 7.23 -6.26
CA GLU A 86 3.58 7.50 -6.78
C GLU A 86 4.59 7.54 -5.66
N PHE A 87 5.71 6.85 -5.84
CA PHE A 87 6.83 6.87 -4.92
C PHE A 87 8.02 7.50 -5.61
N HIS A 88 8.48 8.63 -5.11
CA HIS A 88 9.56 9.40 -5.70
C HIS A 88 10.88 9.11 -5.01
N LEU A 89 11.96 9.11 -5.78
CA LEU A 89 13.30 8.82 -5.25
C LEU A 89 13.82 9.94 -4.37
N LYS A 90 13.39 11.18 -4.62
CA LYS A 90 13.78 12.33 -3.80
C LYS A 90 12.71 13.40 -3.87
N LYS A 91 12.62 14.19 -2.81
CA LYS A 91 11.68 15.30 -2.74
C LYS A 91 12.13 16.44 -3.64
N ALA A 92 11.20 16.91 -4.51
CA ALA A 92 11.37 18.13 -5.26
C ALA A 92 10.64 19.28 -4.56
N PRO A 93 11.10 20.54 -4.71
CA PRO A 93 10.42 21.67 -4.05
C PRO A 93 8.96 21.87 -4.46
N THR A 94 8.57 21.36 -5.62
CA THR A 94 7.22 21.48 -6.15
C THR A 94 6.32 20.29 -5.80
N ASP A 95 6.85 19.27 -5.10
CA ASP A 95 6.07 18.11 -4.74
C ASP A 95 5.01 18.44 -3.71
N THR A 96 3.85 17.82 -3.84
CA THR A 96 2.75 17.98 -2.88
C THR A 96 2.88 16.97 -1.75
N ASP A 97 2.08 17.15 -0.70
CA ASP A 97 2.07 16.24 0.45
C ASP A 97 1.50 14.86 0.11
N ASP A 98 0.85 14.71 -1.06
CA ASP A 98 0.26 13.44 -1.50
C ASP A 98 1.27 12.48 -2.09
N ILE A 99 2.51 12.91 -2.32
CA ILE A 99 3.55 12.10 -2.92
C ILE A 99 4.31 11.35 -1.83
N GLU A 100 4.40 10.04 -2.00
CA GLU A 100 5.20 9.19 -1.13
C GLU A 100 6.65 9.16 -1.61
N TYR A 101 7.57 8.87 -0.70
CA TYR A 101 9.00 8.79 -1.04
C TYR A 101 9.56 7.41 -0.74
N ILE A 102 10.44 6.97 -1.63
CA ILE A 102 11.21 5.75 -1.41
C ILE A 102 12.36 6.11 -0.48
N ASP A 103 12.54 5.31 0.58
CA ASP A 103 13.72 5.45 1.43
C ASP A 103 14.95 5.12 0.59
N THR A 104 15.75 6.14 0.28
CA THR A 104 16.93 5.96 -0.58
C THR A 104 18.02 5.14 0.09
N HIS A 105 17.97 4.99 1.40
CA HIS A 105 18.94 4.20 2.14
C HIS A 105 18.63 2.70 2.00
N ASP A 106 17.36 2.32 2.17
CA ASP A 106 16.93 0.93 2.12
C ASP A 106 16.28 0.55 0.79
N ALA A 107 15.94 1.53 -0.05
CA ALA A 107 15.24 1.33 -1.32
C ALA A 107 13.94 0.54 -1.15
N THR A 108 13.17 0.83 -0.10
CA THR A 108 11.91 0.13 0.19
C THR A 108 10.71 1.05 0.05
N VAL A 109 9.56 0.45 -0.27
CA VAL A 109 8.26 1.10 -0.15
C VAL A 109 7.45 0.37 0.91
N ASP A 110 6.75 1.12 1.74
CA ASP A 110 5.92 0.58 2.81
C ASP A 110 4.48 0.98 2.54
N LEU A 111 3.63 -0.02 2.32
CA LEU A 111 2.23 0.19 1.96
C LEU A 111 1.29 0.11 3.18
N THR A 112 1.81 -0.13 4.37
CA THR A 112 1.00 -0.40 5.56
C THR A 112 0.02 0.73 5.85
N ASN A 113 0.48 1.98 5.83
CA ASN A 113 -0.38 3.13 6.10
C ASN A 113 -1.36 3.44 4.96
N ILE A 114 -0.94 3.21 3.72
CA ILE A 114 -1.81 3.40 2.56
C ILE A 114 -2.98 2.42 2.62
N VAL A 115 -2.70 1.16 2.95
CA VAL A 115 -3.74 0.13 3.10
C VAL A 115 -4.72 0.52 4.20
N GLU A 116 -4.23 0.98 5.36
CA GLU A 116 -5.10 1.44 6.43
C GLU A 116 -6.04 2.55 5.96
N GLN A 117 -5.49 3.59 5.33
CA GLN A 117 -6.26 4.73 4.86
C GLN A 117 -7.34 4.33 3.87
N GLU A 118 -7.00 3.48 2.90
CA GLU A 118 -7.95 3.06 1.88
C GLU A 118 -9.06 2.19 2.47
N LEU A 119 -8.73 1.31 3.42
CA LEU A 119 -9.74 0.49 4.10
C LEU A 119 -10.68 1.34 4.96
N LEU A 120 -10.16 2.35 5.66
CA LEU A 120 -10.98 3.26 6.44
C LEU A 120 -11.95 4.05 5.55
N ILE A 121 -11.46 4.62 4.47
CA ILE A 121 -12.29 5.40 3.53
C ILE A 121 -13.37 4.51 2.94
N ALA A 122 -13.03 3.33 2.49
CA ALA A 122 -13.99 2.40 1.87
C ALA A 122 -14.99 1.85 2.89
N GLY A 123 -14.58 1.67 4.14
CA GLY A 123 -15.43 1.14 5.21
C GLY A 123 -16.41 2.15 5.76
N LEU A 124 -16.09 3.42 5.68
CA LEU A 124 -16.97 4.48 6.13
C LEU A 124 -18.04 4.79 5.10
#